data_73c5149c6e6e8f9e725dd400adea5bd6
#
_entry.id   73c5149c6e6e8f9e725dd400adea5bd6
#
_cell.length_a   1.000
_cell.length_b   1.000
_cell.length_c   1.000
_cell.angle_alpha   90.00
_cell.angle_beta   90.00
_cell.angle_gamma   90.00
#
_symmetry.space_group_name_H-M   'P 1'
#
loop_
_entity.id
_entity.type
_entity.pdbx_description
1 polymer ?
#
loop_
_entity_poly.entity_id
_entity_poly.type
_entity_poly.pdbx_seq_one_letter_code
_entity_poly.pdbx_strand_id
1 'polypeptide(L)'
;MYRIFIKEPYQHTFLKNITGKTNSTTFTIHVEQDRTNYLCPSVGTYMYDEFEITFSEEGKPISSSGGLPGYYTRITVSHDNLEKLREFVGEKCADSNEDVRESHIQIYTGISRGYFKLHGQVPCQKFNRIYTPQKTKDIITTHLDTFYSSKARYLEFGRMYKTSFLLTGPPGSGKTSIVKSLALKYKKPVYMISFSKQMTDEAFIELVSDIKNDSIVLIEDIDAFFVDREALGINISFSAFINFLDGVNGTAHGTVTFLTANNPDRLDPALIRPGRVDRIIQFETPKKSEMKNAYKDLTGLDTFEEFYEKMPKDISMAGLIEYLFRNYENPLDSIDDLNSQIIIKNNMFA
;
A
#
# COMPACT_ATOMS: atom_id res chain seq x y z
N MET A 1 17.25 -10.25 -36.00
CA MET A 1 17.58 -9.55 -34.76
C MET A 1 16.31 -9.05 -34.11
N TYR A 2 15.98 -9.55 -32.90
CA TYR A 2 14.83 -9.14 -32.10
C TYR A 2 15.24 -8.00 -31.19
N ARG A 3 14.25 -7.14 -30.77
CA ARG A 3 14.50 -6.00 -29.89
C ARG A 3 13.42 -5.92 -28.81
N ILE A 4 13.82 -5.69 -27.57
CA ILE A 4 12.92 -5.41 -26.44
C ILE A 4 13.27 -4.03 -25.89
N PHE A 5 12.24 -3.21 -25.68
CA PHE A 5 12.37 -1.89 -25.05
C PHE A 5 12.07 -2.00 -23.57
N ILE A 6 13.00 -1.53 -22.74
CA ILE A 6 12.80 -1.50 -21.29
C ILE A 6 12.12 -0.19 -20.93
N LYS A 7 10.91 -0.28 -20.38
CA LYS A 7 10.11 0.88 -19.93
C LYS A 7 10.19 1.05 -18.42
N GLU A 8 9.89 2.25 -17.93
CA GLU A 8 9.61 2.46 -16.53
C GLU A 8 8.47 1.53 -16.04
N PRO A 9 8.53 0.97 -14.80
CA PRO A 9 9.57 1.20 -13.78
C PRO A 9 10.77 0.24 -13.84
N TYR A 10 10.92 -0.56 -14.89
CA TYR A 10 11.94 -1.62 -14.99
C TYR A 10 13.32 -1.11 -15.37
N GLN A 11 13.45 0.11 -15.91
CA GLN A 11 14.73 0.66 -16.34
C GLN A 11 15.74 0.73 -15.20
N HIS A 12 15.30 1.19 -14.05
CA HIS A 12 16.12 1.29 -12.85
C HIS A 12 16.71 -0.07 -12.43
N THR A 13 15.87 -1.09 -12.29
CA THR A 13 16.28 -2.45 -11.91
C THR A 13 17.23 -3.04 -12.95
N PHE A 14 16.92 -2.86 -14.23
CA PHE A 14 17.76 -3.31 -15.32
C PHE A 14 19.16 -2.68 -15.26
N LEU A 15 19.24 -1.34 -15.12
CA LEU A 15 20.52 -0.62 -15.02
C LEU A 15 21.34 -1.12 -13.83
N LYS A 16 20.75 -1.28 -12.66
CA LYS A 16 21.41 -1.82 -11.47
C LYS A 16 22.02 -3.20 -11.73
N ASN A 17 21.31 -4.06 -12.45
CA ASN A 17 21.73 -5.44 -12.67
C ASN A 17 22.77 -5.61 -13.80
N ILE A 18 22.97 -4.59 -14.65
CA ILE A 18 23.98 -4.60 -15.71
C ILE A 18 25.18 -3.68 -15.42
N THR A 19 25.09 -2.79 -14.44
CA THR A 19 26.15 -1.83 -14.11
C THR A 19 27.46 -2.55 -13.74
N GLY A 20 28.56 -2.10 -14.32
CA GLY A 20 29.90 -2.69 -14.09
C GLY A 20 30.22 -3.91 -14.94
N LYS A 21 29.27 -4.43 -15.75
CA LYS A 21 29.50 -5.58 -16.64
C LYS A 21 29.43 -5.23 -18.13
N THR A 22 29.22 -3.97 -18.47
CA THR A 22 29.28 -3.48 -19.85
C THR A 22 30.70 -3.03 -20.21
N ASN A 23 31.06 -3.15 -21.46
CA ASN A 23 32.36 -2.67 -21.96
C ASN A 23 32.44 -1.14 -22.09
N SER A 24 31.57 -0.41 -21.41
CA SER A 24 31.55 1.05 -21.40
C SER A 24 32.63 1.59 -20.48
N THR A 25 33.43 2.54 -21.00
CA THR A 25 34.38 3.30 -20.20
C THR A 25 33.83 4.65 -19.74
N THR A 26 32.65 5.03 -20.20
CA THR A 26 32.01 6.31 -19.87
C THR A 26 30.64 6.07 -19.25
N PHE A 27 30.43 6.64 -18.08
CA PHE A 27 29.18 6.52 -17.35
C PHE A 27 28.64 7.90 -16.99
N THR A 28 27.33 8.03 -17.00
CA THR A 28 26.63 9.20 -16.46
C THR A 28 26.03 8.83 -15.09
N ILE A 29 26.13 9.74 -14.15
CA ILE A 29 25.53 9.55 -12.82
C ILE A 29 24.10 10.07 -12.88
N HIS A 30 23.13 9.19 -12.67
CA HIS A 30 21.74 9.57 -12.42
C HIS A 30 21.49 9.64 -10.93
N VAL A 31 20.92 10.76 -10.47
CA VAL A 31 20.54 10.98 -9.07
C VAL A 31 19.04 10.93 -9.02
N GLU A 32 18.49 9.95 -8.33
CA GLU A 32 17.06 9.86 -8.03
C GLU A 32 16.68 10.63 -6.75
N GLN A 33 15.39 10.84 -6.55
CA GLN A 33 14.86 11.58 -5.39
C GLN A 33 15.15 10.90 -4.05
N ASP A 34 15.43 9.60 -4.06
CA ASP A 34 15.81 8.80 -2.89
C ASP A 34 17.31 8.88 -2.54
N ARG A 35 18.10 9.70 -3.27
CA ARG A 35 19.55 9.86 -3.15
C ARG A 35 20.38 8.65 -3.57
N THR A 36 19.81 7.68 -4.26
CA THR A 36 20.57 6.57 -4.82
C THR A 36 21.23 7.02 -6.14
N ASN A 37 22.55 6.90 -6.21
CA ASN A 37 23.31 7.25 -7.40
C ASN A 37 23.52 5.98 -8.24
N TYR A 38 23.17 6.05 -9.53
CA TYR A 38 23.42 4.97 -10.47
C TYR A 38 24.39 5.40 -11.53
N LEU A 39 25.30 4.48 -11.87
CA LEU A 39 26.16 4.63 -13.03
C LEU A 39 25.39 4.08 -14.24
N CYS A 40 25.02 4.97 -15.15
CA CYS A 40 24.39 4.60 -16.41
C CYS A 40 25.41 4.77 -17.54
N PRO A 41 25.55 3.80 -18.47
CA PRO A 41 26.38 3.99 -19.66
C PRO A 41 25.92 5.23 -20.44
N SER A 42 26.89 5.97 -21.02
CA SER A 42 26.56 7.08 -21.91
C SER A 42 25.76 6.60 -23.12
N VAL A 43 25.11 7.54 -23.83
CA VAL A 43 24.40 7.23 -25.08
C VAL A 43 25.32 6.47 -26.03
N GLY A 44 24.84 5.32 -26.51
CA GLY A 44 25.61 4.43 -27.36
C GLY A 44 25.13 2.98 -27.30
N THR A 45 25.85 2.12 -28.04
CA THR A 45 25.56 0.69 -28.07
C THR A 45 26.72 -0.07 -27.43
N TYR A 46 26.38 -0.97 -26.51
CA TYR A 46 27.33 -1.74 -25.72
C TYR A 46 27.00 -3.22 -25.80
N MET A 47 28.02 -4.05 -25.71
CA MET A 47 27.84 -5.50 -25.58
C MET A 47 27.83 -5.91 -24.10
N TYR A 48 26.89 -6.75 -23.75
CA TYR A 48 26.79 -7.43 -22.47
C TYR A 48 26.61 -8.93 -22.76
N ASP A 49 27.68 -9.69 -22.59
CA ASP A 49 27.77 -11.08 -23.06
C ASP A 49 27.42 -11.18 -24.55
N GLU A 50 26.37 -11.91 -24.93
CA GLU A 50 25.90 -12.05 -26.30
C GLU A 50 24.80 -11.03 -26.71
N PHE A 51 24.43 -10.11 -25.77
CA PHE A 51 23.36 -9.15 -25.98
C PHE A 51 23.87 -7.77 -26.32
N GLU A 52 23.28 -7.15 -27.33
CA GLU A 52 23.53 -5.75 -27.66
C GLU A 52 22.56 -4.84 -26.91
N ILE A 53 23.09 -3.91 -26.14
CA ILE A 53 22.31 -2.95 -25.34
C ILE A 53 22.55 -1.55 -25.88
N THR A 54 21.51 -0.91 -26.35
CA THR A 54 21.57 0.46 -26.88
C THR A 54 20.89 1.41 -25.89
N PHE A 55 21.63 2.44 -25.51
CA PHE A 55 21.13 3.59 -24.75
C PHE A 55 20.95 4.75 -25.70
N SER A 56 19.76 5.30 -25.83
CA SER A 56 19.47 6.45 -26.68
C SER A 56 18.64 7.47 -25.94
N GLU A 57 18.87 8.75 -26.22
CA GLU A 57 18.00 9.81 -25.74
C GLU A 57 16.77 9.90 -26.64
N GLU A 58 15.60 9.87 -26.06
CA GLU A 58 14.33 10.10 -26.74
C GLU A 58 13.48 11.12 -26.02
N GLY A 59 12.93 12.06 -26.74
CA GLY A 59 11.85 12.90 -26.29
C GLY A 59 12.17 14.40 -26.28
N LYS A 60 11.12 15.18 -26.13
CA LYS A 60 11.21 16.61 -25.84
C LYS A 60 11.66 16.79 -24.39
N PRO A 61 12.52 17.77 -24.09
CA PRO A 61 12.87 18.08 -22.72
C PRO A 61 11.60 18.35 -21.92
N ILE A 62 11.44 17.66 -20.78
CA ILE A 62 10.34 17.96 -19.87
C ILE A 62 10.73 19.26 -19.17
N SER A 63 9.98 20.33 -19.44
CA SER A 63 10.08 21.55 -18.66
C SER A 63 9.47 21.30 -17.29
N SER A 64 10.29 20.83 -16.33
CA SER A 64 9.92 20.94 -14.92
C SER A 64 10.07 22.40 -14.52
N SER A 65 9.05 22.97 -13.91
CA SER A 65 9.09 24.31 -13.36
C SER A 65 10.26 24.43 -12.36
N GLY A 66 11.41 24.93 -12.83
CA GLY A 66 12.60 25.24 -12.01
C GLY A 66 13.74 24.24 -12.01
N GLY A 67 13.78 23.20 -12.86
CA GLY A 67 14.87 22.23 -12.94
C GLY A 67 15.54 22.16 -14.32
N LEU A 68 16.74 21.59 -14.38
CA LEU A 68 17.42 21.27 -15.63
C LEU A 68 16.55 20.34 -16.49
N PRO A 69 16.57 20.48 -17.84
CA PRO A 69 15.79 19.62 -18.71
C PRO A 69 16.18 18.15 -18.50
N GLY A 70 15.22 17.32 -18.13
CA GLY A 70 15.38 15.86 -18.02
C GLY A 70 15.14 15.22 -19.39
N TYR A 71 16.02 14.33 -19.80
CA TYR A 71 15.85 13.49 -20.99
C TYR A 71 15.46 12.08 -20.54
N TYR A 72 14.52 11.47 -21.25
CA TYR A 72 14.27 10.04 -21.09
C TYR A 72 15.35 9.25 -21.80
N THR A 73 15.97 8.33 -21.10
CA THR A 73 16.86 7.35 -21.72
C THR A 73 16.03 6.15 -22.16
N ARG A 74 16.03 5.88 -23.49
CA ARG A 74 15.46 4.63 -23.99
C ARG A 74 16.53 3.55 -23.92
N ILE A 75 16.20 2.44 -23.26
CA ILE A 75 17.05 1.24 -23.22
C ILE A 75 16.46 0.21 -24.18
N THR A 76 17.25 -0.23 -25.13
CA THR A 76 16.89 -1.28 -26.11
C THR A 76 17.85 -2.43 -25.96
N VAL A 77 17.34 -3.64 -25.78
CA VAL A 77 18.14 -4.87 -25.78
C VAL A 77 17.84 -5.66 -27.03
N SER A 78 18.87 -6.13 -27.72
CA SER A 78 18.79 -6.84 -29.00
C SER A 78 19.52 -8.16 -28.95
N HIS A 79 18.94 -9.20 -29.59
CA HIS A 79 19.57 -10.51 -29.78
C HIS A 79 18.91 -11.25 -30.94
N ASP A 80 19.61 -12.21 -31.56
CA ASP A 80 19.07 -13.00 -32.68
C ASP A 80 18.11 -14.09 -32.25
N ASN A 81 18.19 -14.55 -31.01
CA ASN A 81 17.24 -15.52 -30.41
C ASN A 81 16.25 -14.81 -29.48
N LEU A 82 14.95 -14.92 -29.80
CA LEU A 82 13.88 -14.28 -29.05
C LEU A 82 13.69 -14.87 -27.64
N GLU A 83 13.86 -16.17 -27.46
CA GLU A 83 13.69 -16.83 -26.17
C GLU A 83 14.79 -16.42 -25.20
N LYS A 84 16.05 -16.47 -25.64
CA LYS A 84 17.19 -15.97 -24.87
C LYS A 84 17.03 -14.49 -24.51
N LEU A 85 16.56 -13.68 -25.46
CA LEU A 85 16.31 -12.26 -25.21
C LEU A 85 15.25 -12.02 -24.13
N ARG A 86 14.17 -12.78 -24.17
CA ARG A 86 13.11 -12.70 -23.14
C ARG A 86 13.59 -13.15 -21.77
N GLU A 87 14.35 -14.24 -21.72
CA GLU A 87 14.94 -14.76 -20.48
C GLU A 87 15.92 -13.75 -19.87
N PHE A 88 16.85 -13.23 -20.67
CA PHE A 88 17.81 -12.23 -20.23
C PHE A 88 17.13 -10.97 -19.69
N VAL A 89 16.20 -10.38 -20.46
CA VAL A 89 15.46 -9.19 -20.02
C VAL A 89 14.64 -9.48 -18.77
N GLY A 90 13.99 -10.66 -18.71
CA GLY A 90 13.26 -11.10 -17.53
C GLY A 90 14.14 -11.17 -16.28
N GLU A 91 15.31 -11.80 -16.39
CA GLU A 91 16.30 -11.90 -15.30
C GLU A 91 16.82 -10.52 -14.86
N LYS A 92 17.21 -9.65 -15.83
CA LYS A 92 17.80 -8.35 -15.52
C LYS A 92 16.78 -7.30 -15.06
N CYS A 93 15.51 -7.47 -15.44
CA CYS A 93 14.42 -6.66 -14.93
C CYS A 93 13.79 -7.24 -13.63
N ALA A 94 14.14 -8.47 -13.25
CA ALA A 94 13.76 -9.02 -11.96
C ALA A 94 14.59 -8.35 -10.87
N ASP A 95 13.92 -7.80 -9.87
CA ASP A 95 14.62 -7.36 -8.67
C ASP A 95 15.31 -8.57 -8.04
N SER A 96 16.60 -8.45 -7.81
CA SER A 96 17.39 -9.44 -7.04
C SER A 96 16.92 -9.58 -5.58
N ASN A 97 15.92 -8.82 -5.20
CA ASN A 97 15.25 -8.86 -3.90
C ASN A 97 13.85 -9.44 -4.05
N GLU A 98 13.71 -10.70 -4.46
CA GLU A 98 12.42 -11.42 -4.33
C GLU A 98 11.89 -11.34 -2.89
N ASP A 99 12.77 -11.44 -1.90
CA ASP A 99 12.44 -11.25 -0.48
C ASP A 99 11.87 -9.85 -0.16
N VAL A 100 12.33 -8.80 -0.86
CA VAL A 100 11.82 -7.44 -0.68
C VAL A 100 10.45 -7.28 -1.33
N ARG A 101 10.21 -7.86 -2.51
CA ARG A 101 8.87 -7.83 -3.16
C ARG A 101 7.82 -8.62 -2.36
N GLU A 102 8.23 -9.69 -1.68
CA GLU A 102 7.34 -10.46 -0.82
C GLU A 102 6.88 -9.72 0.45
N SER A 103 7.45 -8.55 0.75
CA SER A 103 7.12 -7.75 1.94
C SER A 103 6.75 -6.30 1.65
N HIS A 104 6.66 -5.87 0.39
CA HIS A 104 6.37 -4.48 0.01
C HIS A 104 5.12 -4.37 -0.85
N ILE A 105 4.38 -3.28 -0.63
CA ILE A 105 3.20 -2.91 -1.41
C ILE A 105 3.41 -1.55 -2.07
N GLN A 106 2.80 -1.34 -3.25
CA GLN A 106 2.74 -0.03 -3.88
C GLN A 106 1.62 0.79 -3.27
N ILE A 107 1.95 1.97 -2.74
CA ILE A 107 0.97 2.90 -2.19
C ILE A 107 0.94 4.17 -3.05
N TYR A 108 -0.26 4.54 -3.46
CA TYR A 108 -0.59 5.79 -4.12
C TYR A 108 -1.37 6.66 -3.14
N THR A 109 -0.93 7.90 -2.91
CA THR A 109 -1.62 8.84 -2.02
C THR A 109 -2.32 9.89 -2.85
N GLY A 110 -3.62 10.08 -2.60
CA GLY A 110 -4.43 11.10 -3.24
C GLY A 110 -4.00 12.51 -2.80
N ILE A 111 -3.85 13.39 -3.78
CA ILE A 111 -3.52 14.79 -3.56
C ILE A 111 -4.76 15.64 -3.79
N SER A 112 -4.93 16.70 -3.04
CA SER A 112 -6.07 17.61 -3.10
C SER A 112 -6.32 18.26 -4.47
N ARG A 113 -5.38 18.11 -5.41
CA ARG A 113 -5.50 18.59 -6.80
C ARG A 113 -6.13 17.56 -7.77
N GLY A 114 -6.66 16.45 -7.29
CA GLY A 114 -7.38 15.47 -8.11
C GLY A 114 -6.52 14.41 -8.81
N TYR A 115 -5.31 14.11 -8.32
CA TYR A 115 -4.49 13.01 -8.85
C TYR A 115 -3.78 12.24 -7.74
N PHE A 116 -3.33 11.01 -8.05
CA PHE A 116 -2.54 10.20 -7.14
C PHE A 116 -1.04 10.35 -7.40
N LYS A 117 -0.29 10.49 -6.32
CA LYS A 117 1.17 10.41 -6.34
C LYS A 117 1.61 9.06 -5.82
N LEU A 118 2.49 8.37 -6.55
CA LEU A 118 3.14 7.16 -6.04
C LEU A 118 4.01 7.53 -4.85
N HIS A 119 3.70 6.94 -3.69
CA HIS A 119 4.50 7.14 -2.47
C HIS A 119 5.75 6.23 -2.45
N GLY A 120 5.75 5.19 -3.30
CA GLY A 120 6.81 4.20 -3.41
C GLY A 120 6.38 2.80 -2.98
N GLN A 121 7.37 1.94 -2.78
CA GLN A 121 7.17 0.62 -2.20
C GLN A 121 7.34 0.72 -0.68
N VAL A 122 6.30 0.35 0.05
CA VAL A 122 6.25 0.46 1.52
C VAL A 122 6.31 -0.94 2.13
N PRO A 123 7.20 -1.18 3.12
CA PRO A 123 7.22 -2.44 3.84
C PRO A 123 5.86 -2.71 4.49
N CYS A 124 5.44 -3.96 4.42
CA CYS A 124 4.15 -4.38 4.94
C CYS A 124 4.28 -5.72 5.68
N GLN A 125 3.57 -5.85 6.78
CA GLN A 125 3.48 -7.11 7.50
C GLN A 125 2.77 -8.17 6.66
N LYS A 126 3.30 -9.41 6.65
CA LYS A 126 2.63 -10.56 6.05
C LYS A 126 1.31 -10.83 6.78
N PHE A 127 0.30 -11.30 6.08
CA PHE A 127 -1.06 -11.47 6.60
C PHE A 127 -1.16 -12.38 7.85
N ASN A 128 -0.30 -13.39 7.96
CA ASN A 128 -0.21 -14.25 9.15
C ASN A 128 0.27 -13.52 10.41
N ARG A 129 1.01 -12.41 10.26
CA ARG A 129 1.51 -11.56 11.36
C ARG A 129 0.56 -10.42 11.75
N ILE A 130 -0.67 -10.41 11.24
CA ILE A 130 -1.72 -9.52 11.72
C ILE A 130 -2.43 -10.22 12.89
N TYR A 131 -2.31 -9.68 14.08
CA TYR A 131 -2.82 -10.27 15.31
C TYR A 131 -4.24 -9.79 15.58
N THR A 132 -5.18 -10.35 14.82
CA THR A 132 -6.63 -10.18 14.97
C THR A 132 -7.28 -11.57 14.96
N PRO A 133 -8.50 -11.74 15.52
CA PRO A 133 -9.15 -13.04 15.57
C PRO A 133 -9.18 -13.74 14.21
N GLN A 134 -8.86 -15.04 14.18
CA GLN A 134 -8.83 -15.82 12.94
C GLN A 134 -10.17 -15.75 12.20
N LYS A 135 -11.29 -15.78 12.94
CA LYS A 135 -12.64 -15.62 12.38
C LYS A 135 -12.77 -14.33 11.56
N THR A 136 -12.23 -13.22 12.04
CA THR A 136 -12.23 -11.93 11.32
C THR A 136 -11.43 -12.02 10.01
N LYS A 137 -10.25 -12.65 10.07
CA LYS A 137 -9.42 -12.89 8.89
C LYS A 137 -10.16 -13.75 7.86
N ASP A 138 -10.82 -14.83 8.31
CA ASP A 138 -11.53 -15.77 7.45
C ASP A 138 -12.75 -15.12 6.78
N ILE A 139 -13.51 -14.29 7.49
CA ILE A 139 -14.64 -13.56 6.90
C ILE A 139 -14.17 -12.67 5.75
N ILE A 140 -13.09 -11.92 5.96
CA ILE A 140 -12.57 -10.99 4.94
C ILE A 140 -12.02 -11.77 3.74
N THR A 141 -11.18 -12.78 3.98
CA THR A 141 -10.54 -13.54 2.90
C THR A 141 -11.55 -14.35 2.10
N THR A 142 -12.51 -15.03 2.75
CA THR A 142 -13.57 -15.78 2.06
C THR A 142 -14.39 -14.86 1.15
N HIS A 143 -14.72 -13.65 1.62
CA HIS A 143 -15.45 -12.68 0.79
C HIS A 143 -14.60 -12.22 -0.40
N LEU A 144 -13.32 -11.90 -0.19
CA LEU A 144 -12.42 -11.46 -1.26
C LEU A 144 -12.15 -12.57 -2.29
N ASP A 145 -11.93 -13.81 -1.84
CA ASP A 145 -11.72 -14.96 -2.73
C ASP A 145 -12.96 -15.22 -3.61
N THR A 146 -14.16 -15.13 -3.01
CA THR A 146 -15.42 -15.20 -3.74
C THR A 146 -15.57 -14.03 -4.72
N PHE A 147 -15.25 -12.82 -4.31
CA PHE A 147 -15.31 -11.63 -5.17
C PHE A 147 -14.39 -11.79 -6.38
N TYR A 148 -13.10 -12.09 -6.16
CA TYR A 148 -12.13 -12.20 -7.25
C TYR A 148 -12.44 -13.34 -8.23
N SER A 149 -13.05 -14.43 -7.75
CA SER A 149 -13.48 -15.55 -8.62
C SER A 149 -14.79 -15.27 -9.38
N SER A 150 -15.57 -14.26 -8.98
CA SER A 150 -16.92 -14.00 -9.50
C SER A 150 -16.99 -12.95 -10.64
N LYS A 151 -15.87 -12.50 -11.19
CA LYS A 151 -15.81 -11.43 -12.20
C LYS A 151 -16.77 -11.67 -13.38
N ALA A 152 -16.77 -12.89 -13.95
CA ALA A 152 -17.62 -13.24 -15.07
C ALA A 152 -19.12 -13.08 -14.73
N ARG A 153 -19.52 -13.47 -13.52
CA ARG A 153 -20.90 -13.35 -13.04
C ARG A 153 -21.34 -11.89 -12.90
N TYR A 154 -20.47 -11.00 -12.39
CA TYR A 154 -20.79 -9.57 -12.31
C TYR A 154 -21.07 -8.99 -13.71
N LEU A 155 -20.26 -9.35 -14.71
CA LEU A 155 -20.44 -8.89 -16.09
C LEU A 155 -21.70 -9.47 -16.72
N GLU A 156 -21.99 -10.75 -16.52
CA GLU A 156 -23.18 -11.45 -17.03
C GLU A 156 -24.47 -10.78 -16.55
N PHE A 157 -24.53 -10.36 -15.29
CA PHE A 157 -25.70 -9.70 -14.69
C PHE A 157 -25.67 -8.17 -14.79
N GLY A 158 -24.74 -7.59 -15.55
CA GLY A 158 -24.61 -6.14 -15.72
C GLY A 158 -24.35 -5.38 -14.41
N ARG A 159 -23.74 -6.03 -13.43
CA ARG A 159 -23.40 -5.40 -12.14
C ARG A 159 -22.00 -4.84 -12.15
N MET A 160 -21.80 -3.73 -11.45
CA MET A 160 -20.46 -3.18 -11.26
C MET A 160 -19.60 -4.16 -10.47
N TYR A 161 -18.44 -4.50 -11.03
CA TYR A 161 -17.49 -5.41 -10.39
C TYR A 161 -16.65 -4.67 -9.35
N LYS A 162 -17.23 -4.47 -8.19
CA LYS A 162 -16.62 -3.83 -7.01
C LYS A 162 -17.16 -4.45 -5.74
N THR A 163 -16.44 -4.29 -4.64
CA THR A 163 -16.91 -4.63 -3.30
C THR A 163 -16.31 -3.69 -2.27
N SER A 164 -16.96 -3.55 -1.12
CA SER A 164 -16.59 -2.60 -0.10
C SER A 164 -16.76 -3.15 1.31
N PHE A 165 -15.83 -2.73 2.17
CA PHE A 165 -15.80 -3.08 3.59
C PHE A 165 -15.77 -1.81 4.44
N LEU A 166 -16.48 -1.84 5.55
CA LEU A 166 -16.34 -0.89 6.64
C LEU A 166 -15.68 -1.60 7.83
N LEU A 167 -14.47 -1.18 8.16
CA LEU A 167 -13.73 -1.69 9.31
C LEU A 167 -13.92 -0.73 10.48
N THR A 168 -14.56 -1.19 11.56
CA THR A 168 -14.87 -0.39 12.73
C THR A 168 -14.12 -0.89 13.96
N GLY A 169 -13.89 -0.03 14.94
CA GLY A 169 -13.30 -0.42 16.21
C GLY A 169 -12.23 0.56 16.71
N PRO A 170 -11.69 0.33 17.93
CA PRO A 170 -10.81 1.27 18.59
C PRO A 170 -9.53 1.57 17.80
N PRO A 171 -8.90 2.73 18.01
CA PRO A 171 -7.62 3.05 17.39
C PRO A 171 -6.55 2.03 17.81
N GLY A 172 -5.63 1.72 16.89
CA GLY A 172 -4.57 0.74 17.15
C GLY A 172 -5.02 -0.73 17.15
N SER A 173 -6.25 -1.05 16.74
CA SER A 173 -6.76 -2.44 16.64
C SER A 173 -6.33 -3.19 15.36
N GLY A 174 -5.59 -2.54 14.44
CA GLY A 174 -5.04 -3.17 13.25
C GLY A 174 -5.86 -3.01 11.97
N LYS A 175 -6.88 -2.12 11.91
CA LYS A 175 -7.73 -1.87 10.73
C LYS A 175 -6.91 -1.56 9.46
N THR A 176 -6.05 -0.57 9.52
CA THR A 176 -5.17 -0.20 8.38
C THR A 176 -4.16 -1.30 8.07
N SER A 177 -3.60 -1.94 9.09
CA SER A 177 -2.58 -2.98 8.92
C SER A 177 -3.13 -4.19 8.17
N ILE A 178 -4.37 -4.62 8.45
CA ILE A 178 -4.98 -5.74 7.74
C ILE A 178 -5.21 -5.39 6.26
N VAL A 179 -5.63 -4.17 5.93
CA VAL A 179 -5.83 -3.74 4.54
C VAL A 179 -4.52 -3.79 3.76
N LYS A 180 -3.43 -3.25 4.34
CA LYS A 180 -2.10 -3.30 3.73
C LYS A 180 -1.63 -4.75 3.53
N SER A 181 -1.83 -5.62 4.53
CA SER A 181 -1.45 -7.03 4.41
C SER A 181 -2.30 -7.82 3.41
N LEU A 182 -3.57 -7.46 3.21
CA LEU A 182 -4.41 -8.00 2.15
C LEU A 182 -3.91 -7.55 0.77
N ALA A 183 -3.50 -6.28 0.64
CA ALA A 183 -2.88 -5.77 -0.59
C ALA A 183 -1.64 -6.59 -0.97
N LEU A 184 -0.79 -6.91 0.00
CA LEU A 184 0.36 -7.78 -0.19
C LEU A 184 -0.07 -9.20 -0.59
N LYS A 185 -1.03 -9.81 0.13
CA LYS A 185 -1.52 -11.16 -0.13
C LYS A 185 -2.09 -11.32 -1.54
N TYR A 186 -2.90 -10.35 -1.98
CA TYR A 186 -3.56 -10.38 -3.29
C TYR A 186 -2.76 -9.66 -4.39
N LYS A 187 -1.56 -9.17 -4.08
CA LYS A 187 -0.66 -8.45 -5.01
C LYS A 187 -1.37 -7.27 -5.70
N LYS A 188 -2.08 -6.45 -4.92
CA LYS A 188 -2.84 -5.30 -5.40
C LYS A 188 -2.22 -3.99 -4.94
N PRO A 189 -2.17 -2.95 -5.80
CA PRO A 189 -1.78 -1.61 -5.37
C PRO A 189 -2.84 -1.01 -4.44
N VAL A 190 -2.39 -0.13 -3.53
CA VAL A 190 -3.27 0.58 -2.58
C VAL A 190 -3.36 2.05 -2.97
N TYR A 191 -4.57 2.53 -3.16
CA TYR A 191 -4.91 3.94 -3.36
C TYR A 191 -5.46 4.49 -2.05
N MET A 192 -4.66 5.30 -1.36
CA MET A 192 -5.07 5.94 -0.10
C MET A 192 -5.66 7.30 -0.38
N ILE A 193 -6.87 7.53 0.09
CA ILE A 193 -7.56 8.82 0.00
C ILE A 193 -7.69 9.39 1.42
N SER A 194 -7.13 10.57 1.61
CA SER A 194 -7.28 11.36 2.84
C SER A 194 -7.97 12.66 2.51
N PHE A 195 -9.04 12.96 3.22
CA PHE A 195 -9.77 14.20 3.01
C PHE A 195 -9.01 15.40 3.56
N SER A 196 -9.01 16.49 2.82
CA SER A 196 -8.39 17.75 3.22
C SER A 196 -9.29 18.96 2.94
N LYS A 197 -9.03 20.07 3.61
CA LYS A 197 -9.75 21.34 3.39
C LYS A 197 -9.70 21.84 1.94
N GLN A 198 -8.67 21.47 1.21
CA GLN A 198 -8.42 21.95 -0.16
C GLN A 198 -9.07 21.06 -1.22
N MET A 199 -9.61 19.89 -0.85
CA MET A 199 -10.20 18.97 -1.79
C MET A 199 -11.66 19.37 -2.04
N THR A 200 -12.00 19.67 -3.30
CA THR A 200 -13.37 19.96 -3.77
C THR A 200 -14.02 18.71 -4.31
N ASP A 201 -15.33 18.78 -4.61
CA ASP A 201 -16.05 17.68 -5.25
C ASP A 201 -15.44 17.31 -6.61
N GLU A 202 -15.06 18.32 -7.41
CA GLU A 202 -14.45 18.12 -8.72
C GLU A 202 -13.10 17.41 -8.58
N ALA A 203 -12.23 17.87 -7.67
CA ALA A 203 -10.94 17.25 -7.42
C ALA A 203 -11.08 15.82 -6.89
N PHE A 204 -12.10 15.55 -6.08
CA PHE A 204 -12.41 14.19 -5.62
C PHE A 204 -12.87 13.28 -6.74
N ILE A 205 -13.75 13.77 -7.65
CA ILE A 205 -14.22 13.02 -8.83
C ILE A 205 -13.05 12.71 -9.76
N GLU A 206 -12.18 13.68 -10.04
CA GLU A 206 -10.96 13.46 -10.84
C GLU A 206 -10.07 12.40 -10.19
N LEU A 207 -9.82 12.52 -8.88
CA LEU A 207 -9.01 11.59 -8.11
C LEU A 207 -9.54 10.15 -8.23
N VAL A 208 -10.82 9.92 -7.99
CA VAL A 208 -11.39 8.57 -8.03
C VAL A 208 -11.42 7.98 -9.44
N SER A 209 -11.46 8.85 -10.47
CA SER A 209 -11.37 8.42 -11.87
C SER A 209 -9.98 7.95 -12.29
N ASP A 210 -8.92 8.37 -11.57
CA ASP A 210 -7.52 7.96 -11.80
C ASP A 210 -7.19 6.59 -11.14
N ILE A 211 -8.10 6.03 -10.36
CA ILE A 211 -7.91 4.71 -9.73
C ILE A 211 -7.85 3.62 -10.82
N LYS A 212 -6.81 2.82 -10.79
CA LYS A 212 -6.64 1.72 -11.73
C LYS A 212 -7.51 0.51 -11.37
N ASN A 213 -7.87 -0.26 -12.40
CA ASN A 213 -8.56 -1.53 -12.22
C ASN A 213 -7.79 -2.49 -11.29
N ASP A 214 -8.52 -3.39 -10.64
CA ASP A 214 -7.95 -4.42 -9.78
C ASP A 214 -7.11 -3.87 -8.62
N SER A 215 -7.54 -2.78 -8.02
CA SER A 215 -6.86 -2.06 -6.93
C SER A 215 -7.61 -2.18 -5.61
N ILE A 216 -6.91 -1.87 -4.52
CA ILE A 216 -7.52 -1.62 -3.22
C ILE A 216 -7.56 -0.11 -3.00
N VAL A 217 -8.72 0.41 -2.60
CA VAL A 217 -8.90 1.79 -2.15
C VAL A 217 -9.04 1.80 -0.63
N LEU A 218 -8.25 2.64 0.04
CA LEU A 218 -8.32 2.80 1.49
C LEU A 218 -8.68 4.25 1.83
N ILE A 219 -9.78 4.42 2.55
CA ILE A 219 -10.23 5.71 3.07
C ILE A 219 -10.30 5.60 4.58
N GLU A 220 -9.43 6.34 5.26
CA GLU A 220 -9.27 6.24 6.70
C GLU A 220 -10.12 7.27 7.44
N ASP A 221 -10.55 6.88 8.67
CA ASP A 221 -11.22 7.73 9.66
C ASP A 221 -12.43 8.51 9.11
N ILE A 222 -13.31 7.78 8.40
CA ILE A 222 -14.51 8.39 7.78
C ILE A 222 -15.49 8.99 8.81
N ASP A 223 -15.47 8.53 10.06
CA ASP A 223 -16.25 9.11 11.15
C ASP A 223 -15.83 10.55 11.46
N ALA A 224 -14.52 10.87 11.42
CA ALA A 224 -14.05 12.25 11.54
C ALA A 224 -14.54 13.12 10.38
N PHE A 225 -14.59 12.58 9.16
CA PHE A 225 -15.12 13.29 7.99
C PHE A 225 -16.60 13.68 8.15
N PHE A 226 -17.42 12.82 8.75
CA PHE A 226 -18.87 13.06 8.83
C PHE A 226 -19.29 13.94 10.02
N VAL A 227 -18.58 13.89 11.15
CA VAL A 227 -18.97 14.60 12.38
C VAL A 227 -18.40 16.01 12.44
N ASP A 228 -17.14 16.15 12.09
CA ASP A 228 -16.41 17.41 12.24
C ASP A 228 -16.22 18.17 10.91
N ARG A 229 -17.01 17.80 9.90
CA ARG A 229 -16.89 18.30 8.53
C ARG A 229 -16.84 19.83 8.45
N GLU A 230 -17.76 20.52 9.12
CA GLU A 230 -17.79 21.99 9.17
C GLU A 230 -16.59 22.54 9.95
N ALA A 231 -16.26 21.93 11.09
CA ALA A 231 -15.12 22.33 11.92
C ALA A 231 -13.79 22.05 11.20
N LEU A 232 -13.69 20.95 10.45
CA LEU A 232 -12.51 20.62 9.64
C LEU A 232 -12.44 21.43 8.34
N GLY A 233 -13.54 22.10 7.94
CA GLY A 233 -13.62 22.89 6.69
C GLY A 233 -13.43 22.01 5.44
N ILE A 234 -13.93 20.78 5.45
CA ILE A 234 -13.83 19.85 4.32
C ILE A 234 -14.90 20.20 3.28
N ASN A 235 -14.49 20.42 2.04
CA ASN A 235 -15.34 20.91 0.95
C ASN A 235 -15.93 19.82 0.05
N ILE A 236 -15.73 18.53 0.38
CA ILE A 236 -16.34 17.42 -0.35
C ILE A 236 -17.78 17.23 0.11
N SER A 237 -18.74 17.18 -0.80
CA SER A 237 -20.12 16.93 -0.46
C SER A 237 -20.36 15.45 -0.09
N PHE A 238 -21.30 15.21 0.82
CA PHE A 238 -21.75 13.85 1.13
C PHE A 238 -22.26 13.12 -0.12
N SER A 239 -22.89 13.86 -1.02
CA SER A 239 -23.38 13.35 -2.30
C SER A 239 -22.25 12.86 -3.20
N ALA A 240 -21.15 13.59 -3.32
CA ALA A 240 -19.99 13.17 -4.12
C ALA A 240 -19.38 11.88 -3.57
N PHE A 241 -19.27 11.76 -2.25
CA PHE A 241 -18.77 10.56 -1.60
C PHE A 241 -19.70 9.34 -1.81
N ILE A 242 -21.01 9.53 -1.64
CA ILE A 242 -22.00 8.47 -1.88
C ILE A 242 -21.98 8.02 -3.35
N ASN A 243 -21.91 8.95 -4.30
CA ASN A 243 -21.83 8.63 -5.72
C ASN A 243 -20.57 7.81 -6.08
N PHE A 244 -19.45 8.07 -5.39
CA PHE A 244 -18.27 7.22 -5.50
C PHE A 244 -18.55 5.80 -4.99
N LEU A 245 -19.17 5.66 -3.80
CA LEU A 245 -19.51 4.35 -3.25
C LEU A 245 -20.55 3.62 -4.12
N ASP A 246 -21.52 4.33 -4.72
CA ASP A 246 -22.47 3.75 -5.66
C ASP A 246 -21.79 3.36 -6.99
N GLY A 247 -20.62 3.93 -7.29
CA GLY A 247 -19.85 3.67 -8.52
C GLY A 247 -20.31 4.50 -9.73
N VAL A 248 -21.10 5.55 -9.51
CA VAL A 248 -21.63 6.41 -10.58
C VAL A 248 -20.53 7.15 -11.34
N ASN A 249 -19.43 7.48 -10.66
CA ASN A 249 -18.31 8.25 -11.21
C ASN A 249 -17.23 7.39 -11.90
N GLY A 250 -17.62 6.23 -12.48
CA GLY A 250 -16.67 5.40 -13.24
C GLY A 250 -15.65 4.67 -12.38
N THR A 251 -16.09 4.12 -11.25
CA THR A 251 -15.22 3.31 -10.37
C THR A 251 -14.52 2.20 -11.17
N ALA A 252 -13.22 2.10 -11.00
CA ALA A 252 -12.40 1.10 -11.67
C ALA A 252 -12.90 -0.32 -11.39
N HIS A 253 -12.91 -1.16 -12.43
CA HIS A 253 -13.36 -2.55 -12.33
C HIS A 253 -12.41 -3.39 -11.44
N GLY A 254 -12.99 -4.21 -10.57
CA GLY A 254 -12.21 -5.08 -9.67
C GLY A 254 -11.71 -4.36 -8.42
N THR A 255 -12.26 -3.18 -8.13
CA THR A 255 -11.84 -2.37 -6.98
C THR A 255 -12.46 -2.89 -5.69
N VAL A 256 -11.62 -3.01 -4.67
CA VAL A 256 -12.04 -3.30 -3.29
C VAL A 256 -11.83 -2.06 -2.44
N THR A 257 -12.92 -1.48 -1.94
CA THR A 257 -12.87 -0.28 -1.10
C THR A 257 -12.93 -0.66 0.38
N PHE A 258 -11.94 -0.22 1.16
CA PHE A 258 -11.94 -0.31 2.61
C PHE A 258 -12.12 1.09 3.21
N LEU A 259 -13.14 1.20 4.04
CA LEU A 259 -13.41 2.37 4.87
C LEU A 259 -13.02 2.03 6.31
N THR A 260 -12.36 2.94 7.03
CA THR A 260 -12.12 2.74 8.46
C THR A 260 -12.86 3.79 9.29
N ALA A 261 -13.38 3.38 10.44
CA ALA A 261 -14.02 4.26 11.42
C ALA A 261 -13.66 3.82 12.84
N ASN A 262 -13.41 4.77 13.72
CA ASN A 262 -13.17 4.50 15.12
C ASN A 262 -14.51 4.45 15.90
N ASN A 263 -15.47 5.27 15.52
CA ASN A 263 -16.80 5.34 16.14
C ASN A 263 -17.89 5.18 15.06
N PRO A 264 -18.41 3.96 14.85
CA PRO A 264 -19.43 3.69 13.82
C PRO A 264 -20.77 4.37 14.08
N ASP A 265 -21.11 4.71 15.34
CA ASP A 265 -22.37 5.34 15.71
C ASP A 265 -22.48 6.79 15.16
N ARG A 266 -21.35 7.36 14.74
CA ARG A 266 -21.29 8.67 14.12
C ARG A 266 -21.49 8.67 12.60
N LEU A 267 -21.60 7.50 11.98
CA LEU A 267 -21.74 7.38 10.55
C LEU A 267 -23.21 7.53 10.12
N ASP A 268 -23.42 8.24 9.00
CA ASP A 268 -24.76 8.33 8.40
C ASP A 268 -25.23 6.93 7.95
N PRO A 269 -26.45 6.50 8.34
CA PRO A 269 -27.01 5.23 7.91
C PRO A 269 -27.06 5.03 6.39
N ALA A 270 -27.06 6.09 5.60
CA ALA A 270 -26.99 6.00 4.16
C ALA A 270 -25.71 5.36 3.62
N LEU A 271 -24.60 5.40 4.39
CA LEU A 271 -23.35 4.75 4.01
C LEU A 271 -23.45 3.23 4.02
N ILE A 272 -24.14 2.68 5.01
CA ILE A 272 -24.19 1.23 5.27
C ILE A 272 -25.29 0.52 4.47
N ARG A 273 -25.88 1.19 3.47
CA ARG A 273 -26.86 0.56 2.57
C ARG A 273 -26.18 -0.47 1.66
N PRO A 274 -26.87 -1.58 1.33
CA PRO A 274 -26.40 -2.56 0.35
C PRO A 274 -25.98 -1.91 -0.97
N GLY A 275 -24.81 -2.30 -1.50
CA GLY A 275 -24.22 -1.71 -2.71
C GLY A 275 -23.22 -0.57 -2.44
N ARG A 276 -23.20 -0.01 -1.20
CA ARG A 276 -22.23 0.99 -0.75
C ARG A 276 -21.22 0.38 0.19
N VAL A 277 -21.71 -0.29 1.24
CA VAL A 277 -20.90 -1.11 2.15
C VAL A 277 -21.47 -2.52 2.14
N ASP A 278 -20.71 -3.47 1.58
CA ASP A 278 -21.15 -4.86 1.46
C ASP A 278 -20.91 -5.65 2.75
N ARG A 279 -19.89 -5.28 3.53
CA ARG A 279 -19.51 -5.94 4.78
C ARG A 279 -19.06 -4.93 5.83
N ILE A 280 -19.56 -5.11 7.05
CA ILE A 280 -19.08 -4.39 8.23
C ILE A 280 -18.31 -5.38 9.08
N ILE A 281 -17.08 -5.03 9.42
CA ILE A 281 -16.16 -5.85 10.22
C ILE A 281 -15.80 -5.06 11.46
N GLN A 282 -16.18 -5.57 12.62
CA GLN A 282 -15.84 -4.97 13.89
C GLN A 282 -14.53 -5.53 14.42
N PHE A 283 -13.59 -4.65 14.69
CA PHE A 283 -12.35 -4.92 15.40
C PHE A 283 -12.57 -4.63 16.88
N GLU A 284 -12.12 -5.56 17.71
CA GLU A 284 -12.19 -5.45 19.16
C GLU A 284 -10.80 -5.14 19.73
N THR A 285 -10.74 -4.82 21.01
CA THR A 285 -9.48 -4.83 21.77
C THR A 285 -8.87 -6.22 21.72
N PRO A 286 -7.54 -6.34 21.67
CA PRO A 286 -6.87 -7.64 21.51
C PRO A 286 -7.17 -8.54 22.73
N LYS A 287 -7.47 -9.80 22.44
CA LYS A 287 -7.65 -10.84 23.47
C LYS A 287 -6.30 -11.45 23.83
N LYS A 288 -6.26 -12.15 24.95
CA LYS A 288 -5.04 -12.83 25.43
C LYS A 288 -4.38 -13.72 24.37
N SER A 289 -5.18 -14.40 23.55
CA SER A 289 -4.69 -15.27 22.46
C SER A 289 -3.92 -14.52 21.38
N GLU A 290 -4.44 -13.37 20.93
CA GLU A 290 -3.79 -12.54 19.92
C GLU A 290 -2.50 -11.90 20.49
N MET A 291 -2.54 -11.46 21.75
CA MET A 291 -1.37 -10.92 22.44
C MET A 291 -0.27 -11.98 22.60
N LYS A 292 -0.65 -13.22 22.95
CA LYS A 292 0.29 -14.35 23.07
C LYS A 292 0.97 -14.66 21.75
N ASN A 293 0.23 -14.64 20.65
CA ASN A 293 0.78 -14.86 19.33
C ASN A 293 1.78 -13.74 18.95
N ALA A 294 1.41 -12.47 19.21
CA ALA A 294 2.30 -11.34 18.97
C ALA A 294 3.58 -11.43 19.80
N TYR A 295 3.46 -11.78 21.09
CA TYR A 295 4.58 -11.96 21.99
C TYR A 295 5.55 -13.02 21.47
N LYS A 296 5.01 -14.21 21.15
CA LYS A 296 5.83 -15.33 20.69
C LYS A 296 6.52 -15.04 19.36
N ASP A 297 5.80 -14.43 18.40
CA ASP A 297 6.33 -14.11 17.08
C ASP A 297 7.44 -13.04 17.13
N LEU A 298 7.34 -12.08 18.05
CA LEU A 298 8.28 -10.96 18.13
C LEU A 298 9.46 -11.23 19.03
N THR A 299 9.28 -11.98 20.12
CA THR A 299 10.35 -12.23 21.11
C THR A 299 10.96 -13.62 20.99
N GLY A 300 10.22 -14.61 20.49
CA GLY A 300 10.60 -16.02 20.51
C GLY A 300 10.56 -16.66 21.91
N LEU A 301 10.19 -15.91 22.95
CA LEU A 301 10.20 -16.36 24.35
C LEU A 301 8.89 -17.08 24.72
N ASP A 302 8.97 -17.97 25.73
CA ASP A 302 7.82 -18.69 26.29
C ASP A 302 7.31 -18.08 27.63
N THR A 303 7.82 -16.91 28.02
CA THR A 303 7.48 -16.21 29.29
C THR A 303 6.25 -15.30 29.18
N PHE A 304 5.34 -15.57 28.23
CA PHE A 304 4.16 -14.73 27.98
C PHE A 304 3.24 -14.62 29.20
N GLU A 305 3.03 -15.71 29.96
CA GLU A 305 2.09 -15.68 31.08
C GLU A 305 2.54 -14.71 32.17
N GLU A 306 3.82 -14.72 32.52
CA GLU A 306 4.40 -13.78 33.47
C GLU A 306 4.35 -12.33 32.94
N PHE A 307 4.66 -12.14 31.67
CA PHE A 307 4.54 -10.84 31.00
C PHE A 307 3.10 -10.33 31.03
N TYR A 308 2.13 -11.21 30.70
CA TYR A 308 0.71 -10.86 30.67
C TYR A 308 0.19 -10.47 32.04
N GLU A 309 0.64 -11.07 33.14
CA GLU A 309 0.23 -10.69 34.48
C GLU A 309 0.63 -9.27 34.88
N LYS A 310 1.82 -8.85 34.44
CA LYS A 310 2.41 -7.55 34.78
C LYS A 310 2.04 -6.41 33.82
N MET A 311 1.66 -6.74 32.58
CA MET A 311 1.32 -5.73 31.55
C MET A 311 -0.05 -5.07 31.78
N PRO A 312 -0.25 -3.82 31.31
CA PRO A 312 -1.55 -3.16 31.38
C PRO A 312 -2.56 -3.85 30.46
N LYS A 313 -3.81 -4.02 30.94
CA LYS A 313 -4.83 -4.81 30.24
C LYS A 313 -5.56 -4.04 29.13
N ASP A 314 -5.49 -2.74 29.13
CA ASP A 314 -6.13 -1.83 28.18
C ASP A 314 -5.19 -1.39 27.03
N ILE A 315 -4.06 -2.09 26.86
CA ILE A 315 -3.12 -1.81 25.77
C ILE A 315 -3.73 -2.16 24.40
N SER A 316 -3.56 -1.26 23.42
CA SER A 316 -3.90 -1.58 22.03
C SER A 316 -2.89 -2.56 21.44
N MET A 317 -3.29 -3.32 20.40
CA MET A 317 -2.37 -4.22 19.70
C MET A 317 -1.17 -3.46 19.10
N ALA A 318 -1.38 -2.27 18.58
CA ALA A 318 -0.29 -1.43 18.06
C ALA A 318 0.70 -1.04 19.15
N GLY A 319 0.21 -0.67 20.34
CA GLY A 319 1.05 -0.35 21.49
C GLY A 319 1.86 -1.56 21.98
N LEU A 320 1.22 -2.73 22.03
CA LEU A 320 1.90 -3.98 22.41
C LEU A 320 3.01 -4.34 21.39
N ILE A 321 2.73 -4.29 20.10
CA ILE A 321 3.71 -4.61 19.05
C ILE A 321 4.90 -3.64 19.13
N GLU A 322 4.65 -2.35 19.26
CA GLU A 322 5.70 -1.34 19.36
C GLU A 322 6.61 -1.57 20.58
N TYR A 323 6.00 -1.89 21.72
CA TYR A 323 6.75 -2.22 22.93
C TYR A 323 7.60 -3.48 22.75
N LEU A 324 7.01 -4.57 22.27
CA LEU A 324 7.72 -5.84 22.08
C LEU A 324 8.82 -5.72 21.01
N PHE A 325 8.61 -4.92 19.97
CA PHE A 325 9.62 -4.69 18.95
C PHE A 325 10.88 -3.99 19.50
N ARG A 326 10.69 -3.07 20.45
CA ARG A 326 11.82 -2.37 21.10
C ARG A 326 12.51 -3.20 22.18
N ASN A 327 11.76 -4.08 22.85
CA ASN A 327 12.23 -4.82 24.03
C ASN A 327 12.19 -6.33 23.80
N TYR A 328 12.47 -6.80 22.58
CA TYR A 328 12.26 -8.19 22.17
C TYR A 328 13.14 -9.19 22.94
N GLU A 329 14.34 -8.78 23.38
CA GLU A 329 15.26 -9.64 24.14
C GLU A 329 14.80 -9.83 25.60
N ASN A 330 14.36 -8.75 26.25
CA ASN A 330 13.99 -8.74 27.66
C ASN A 330 12.72 -7.92 27.91
N PRO A 331 11.55 -8.38 27.47
CA PRO A 331 10.30 -7.59 27.56
C PRO A 331 9.80 -7.39 28.99
N LEU A 332 10.30 -8.15 29.97
CA LEU A 332 9.93 -8.00 31.38
C LEU A 332 10.68 -6.88 32.09
N ASP A 333 11.90 -6.56 31.69
CA ASP A 333 12.78 -5.61 32.40
C ASP A 333 12.26 -4.16 32.30
N SER A 334 11.56 -3.82 31.19
CA SER A 334 11.05 -2.45 30.95
C SER A 334 9.52 -2.35 31.12
N ILE A 335 8.89 -3.32 31.76
CA ILE A 335 7.40 -3.37 31.84
C ILE A 335 6.80 -2.22 32.65
N ASP A 336 7.53 -1.69 33.62
CA ASP A 336 7.11 -0.52 34.41
C ASP A 336 7.08 0.76 33.57
N ASP A 337 7.95 0.88 32.56
CA ASP A 337 7.92 1.98 31.58
C ASP A 337 6.66 1.90 30.71
N LEU A 338 6.26 0.71 30.29
CA LEU A 338 5.02 0.49 29.54
C LEU A 338 3.78 0.92 30.36
N ASN A 339 3.71 0.54 31.61
CA ASN A 339 2.64 0.92 32.52
C ASN A 339 2.57 2.45 32.69
N SER A 340 3.72 3.10 32.88
CA SER A 340 3.82 4.55 33.05
C SER A 340 3.40 5.32 31.80
N GLN A 341 3.77 4.86 30.60
CA GLN A 341 3.41 5.49 29.33
C GLN A 341 1.90 5.45 29.06
N ILE A 342 1.22 4.38 29.43
CA ILE A 342 -0.24 4.26 29.27
C ILE A 342 -0.99 5.16 30.24
N ILE A 343 -0.54 5.25 31.51
CA ILE A 343 -1.11 6.17 32.49
C ILE A 343 -1.01 7.63 32.03
N ILE A 344 0.13 8.03 31.48
CA ILE A 344 0.34 9.38 30.91
C ILE A 344 -0.63 9.63 29.76
N LYS A 345 -0.78 8.70 28.82
CA LYS A 345 -1.72 8.84 27.69
C LYS A 345 -3.16 8.98 28.16
N ASN A 346 -3.60 8.15 29.08
CA ASN A 346 -4.97 8.21 29.61
C ASN A 346 -5.25 9.54 30.30
N ASN A 347 -4.28 10.11 31.02
CA ASN A 347 -4.40 11.42 31.67
C ASN A 347 -4.36 12.61 30.70
N MET A 348 -3.76 12.45 29.51
CA MET A 348 -3.73 13.51 28.48
C MET A 348 -5.05 13.63 27.69
N PHE A 349 -5.87 12.60 27.69
CA PHE A 349 -7.12 12.52 26.93
C PHE A 349 -8.37 12.40 27.82
N ALA A 350 -8.22 12.48 29.14
CA ALA A 350 -9.29 12.60 30.13
C ALA A 350 -9.58 14.08 30.41
#